data_afa44f85a936494dd2919a0be085e363
#
_entry.id   afa44f85a936494dd2919a0be085e363
#
_cell.length_a   1.000
_cell.length_b   1.000
_cell.length_c   1.000
_cell.angle_alpha   90.00
_cell.angle_beta   90.00
_cell.angle_gamma   90.00
#
_symmetry.space_group_name_H-M   'P 1'
#
loop_
_entity.id
_entity.type
_entity.pdbx_description
1 polymer ?
#
loop_
_entity_poly.entity_id
_entity_poly.type
_entity_poly.pdbx_seq_one_letter_code
_entity_poly.pdbx_strand_id
1 'polypeptide(L)'
;MFEDKVLKWKFKRGSGDALTLIYEKYLEPMLTLAMGLLNDAAAAEDVVQDVFVSFAQSRRNFRVRGSLSGYLATSVVNRVRDHKRRQRTHMAAPVESIGHARESMGPDEAVILSEQARLLAGALAGLAEDQREVVLLRLKAGMKFRDIANLQQTSVNTVLSRYRYGLEKLRSTLDGEVEK
;
A
#
# COMPACT_ATOMS: atom_id res chain seq x y z
N MET A 1 1.41 4.06 20.22
CA MET A 1 2.89 4.30 20.21
C MET A 1 3.65 3.40 21.20
N PHE A 2 3.19 3.26 22.48
CA PHE A 2 3.80 2.37 23.47
C PHE A 2 3.61 0.89 23.08
N GLU A 3 2.43 0.51 22.67
CA GLU A 3 2.05 -0.83 22.22
C GLU A 3 2.97 -1.36 21.10
N ASP A 4 3.26 -0.55 20.06
CA ASP A 4 4.15 -0.95 18.98
C ASP A 4 5.60 -1.22 19.45
N LYS A 5 6.05 -0.53 20.49
CA LYS A 5 7.36 -0.80 21.08
C LYS A 5 7.39 -2.17 21.76
N VAL A 6 6.31 -2.50 22.47
CA VAL A 6 6.16 -3.81 23.13
C VAL A 6 6.05 -4.92 22.10
N LEU A 7 5.21 -4.74 21.05
CA LEU A 7 5.07 -5.72 19.96
C LEU A 7 6.40 -5.98 19.24
N LYS A 8 7.14 -4.92 18.90
CA LYS A 8 8.48 -5.05 18.29
C LYS A 8 9.45 -5.83 19.17
N TRP A 9 9.45 -5.55 20.48
CA TRP A 9 10.34 -6.22 21.41
C TRP A 9 9.98 -7.71 21.56
N LYS A 10 8.68 -8.05 21.72
CA LYS A 10 8.20 -9.42 21.80
C LYS A 10 8.46 -10.19 20.49
N PHE A 11 8.20 -9.58 19.34
CA PHE A 11 8.49 -10.16 18.03
C PHE A 11 9.97 -10.50 17.87
N LYS A 12 10.87 -9.58 18.22
CA LYS A 12 12.32 -9.82 18.19
C LYS A 12 12.75 -10.99 19.05
N ARG A 13 12.07 -11.24 20.17
CA ARG A 13 12.31 -12.38 21.07
C ARG A 13 11.65 -13.68 20.63
N GLY A 14 10.88 -13.67 19.56
CA GLY A 14 10.31 -14.86 18.96
C GLY A 14 8.91 -15.21 19.42
N SER A 15 8.18 -14.28 20.01
CA SER A 15 6.79 -14.50 20.36
C SER A 15 5.94 -14.64 19.09
N GLY A 16 5.31 -15.80 18.90
CA GLY A 16 4.32 -16.04 17.85
C GLY A 16 3.11 -15.13 18.00
N ASP A 17 2.61 -14.98 19.24
CA ASP A 17 1.47 -14.10 19.54
C ASP A 17 1.73 -12.66 19.11
N ALA A 18 2.98 -12.17 19.26
CA ALA A 18 3.32 -10.82 18.81
C ALA A 18 3.26 -10.69 17.29
N LEU A 19 3.62 -11.73 16.53
CA LEU A 19 3.48 -11.76 15.08
C LEU A 19 2.01 -11.75 14.67
N THR A 20 1.17 -12.55 15.32
CA THR A 20 -0.28 -12.59 15.09
C THR A 20 -0.91 -11.23 15.34
N LEU A 21 -0.63 -10.61 16.48
CA LEU A 21 -1.15 -9.26 16.80
C LEU A 21 -0.67 -8.18 15.82
N ILE A 22 0.57 -8.27 15.32
CA ILE A 22 1.08 -7.37 14.30
C ILE A 22 0.33 -7.59 12.99
N TYR A 23 0.13 -8.85 12.60
CA TYR A 23 -0.60 -9.20 11.37
C TYR A 23 -2.04 -8.66 11.43
N GLU A 24 -2.79 -8.98 12.47
CA GLU A 24 -4.17 -8.53 12.65
C GLU A 24 -4.30 -7.00 12.64
N LYS A 25 -3.37 -6.32 13.31
CA LYS A 25 -3.38 -4.86 13.41
C LYS A 25 -3.08 -4.15 12.09
N TYR A 26 -2.19 -4.72 11.28
CA TYR A 26 -1.65 -4.02 10.10
C TYR A 26 -2.12 -4.58 8.76
N LEU A 27 -2.80 -5.74 8.73
CA LEU A 27 -3.27 -6.36 7.49
C LEU A 27 -4.15 -5.42 6.68
N GLU A 28 -5.24 -4.94 7.27
CA GLU A 28 -6.21 -4.08 6.58
C GLU A 28 -5.59 -2.76 6.08
N PRO A 29 -4.84 -1.99 6.89
CA PRO A 29 -4.15 -0.80 6.40
C PRO A 29 -3.17 -1.08 5.24
N MET A 30 -2.45 -2.21 5.26
CA MET A 30 -1.49 -2.56 4.21
C MET A 30 -2.19 -3.03 2.94
N LEU A 31 -3.30 -3.78 3.05
CA LEU A 31 -4.16 -4.13 1.91
C LEU A 31 -4.74 -2.88 1.26
N THR A 32 -5.31 -1.98 2.05
CA THR A 32 -5.84 -0.71 1.52
C THR A 32 -4.76 0.10 0.79
N LEU A 33 -3.54 0.15 1.34
CA LEU A 33 -2.40 0.80 0.70
C LEU A 33 -2.05 0.13 -0.64
N ALA A 34 -1.90 -1.19 -0.65
CA ALA A 34 -1.55 -1.95 -1.85
C ALA A 34 -2.63 -1.86 -2.94
N MET A 35 -3.90 -2.00 -2.57
CA MET A 35 -5.04 -1.84 -3.49
C MET A 35 -5.08 -0.46 -4.11
N GLY A 36 -4.91 0.59 -3.30
CA GLY A 36 -4.88 1.96 -3.81
C GLY A 36 -3.68 2.26 -4.73
N LEU A 37 -2.58 1.52 -4.64
CA LEU A 37 -1.40 1.67 -5.49
C LEU A 37 -1.46 0.81 -6.76
N LEU A 38 -2.06 -0.38 -6.70
CA LEU A 38 -2.10 -1.34 -7.81
C LEU A 38 -3.40 -1.28 -8.61
N ASN A 39 -4.52 -0.92 -7.96
CA ASN A 39 -5.87 -1.01 -8.52
C ASN A 39 -6.23 -2.44 -9.00
N ASP A 40 -5.68 -3.45 -8.31
CA ASP A 40 -5.84 -4.88 -8.56
C ASP A 40 -5.84 -5.58 -7.20
N ALA A 41 -6.96 -6.18 -6.82
CA ALA A 41 -7.16 -6.79 -5.51
C ALA A 41 -6.27 -8.02 -5.33
N ALA A 42 -6.23 -8.91 -6.32
CA ALA A 42 -5.43 -10.13 -6.26
C ALA A 42 -3.93 -9.83 -6.15
N ALA A 43 -3.43 -8.90 -6.97
CA ALA A 43 -2.04 -8.46 -6.89
C ALA A 43 -1.73 -7.76 -5.55
N ALA A 44 -2.69 -7.03 -4.98
CA ALA A 44 -2.53 -6.38 -3.69
C ALA A 44 -2.43 -7.40 -2.54
N GLU A 45 -3.27 -8.44 -2.56
CA GLU A 45 -3.21 -9.54 -1.59
C GLU A 45 -1.88 -10.29 -1.67
N ASP A 46 -1.44 -10.67 -2.86
CA ASP A 46 -0.15 -11.33 -3.09
C ASP A 46 1.02 -10.48 -2.55
N VAL A 47 1.02 -9.18 -2.85
CA VAL A 47 2.05 -8.24 -2.37
C VAL A 47 2.06 -8.16 -0.84
N VAL A 48 0.91 -8.05 -0.21
CA VAL A 48 0.81 -7.92 1.24
C VAL A 48 1.20 -9.21 1.93
N GLN A 49 0.76 -10.36 1.41
CA GLN A 49 1.15 -11.67 1.91
C GLN A 49 2.68 -11.85 1.88
N ASP A 50 3.31 -11.53 0.74
CA ASP A 50 4.77 -11.55 0.57
C ASP A 50 5.49 -10.65 1.59
N VAL A 51 4.94 -9.46 1.86
CA VAL A 51 5.49 -8.54 2.85
C VAL A 51 5.44 -9.14 4.25
N PHE A 52 4.32 -9.74 4.66
CA PHE A 52 4.21 -10.35 5.99
C PHE A 52 5.05 -11.62 6.13
N VAL A 53 5.18 -12.44 5.08
CA VAL A 53 6.11 -13.59 5.06
C VAL A 53 7.56 -13.11 5.24
N SER A 54 7.97 -12.10 4.46
CA SER A 54 9.31 -11.52 4.56
C SER A 54 9.55 -10.89 5.95
N PHE A 55 8.52 -10.21 6.50
CA PHE A 55 8.57 -9.65 7.84
C PHE A 55 8.79 -10.75 8.90
N ALA A 56 8.00 -11.83 8.86
CA ALA A 56 8.14 -12.96 9.78
C ALA A 56 9.54 -13.58 9.74
N GLN A 57 10.11 -13.75 8.54
CA GLN A 57 11.45 -14.28 8.34
C GLN A 57 12.57 -13.34 8.82
N SER A 58 12.32 -12.03 8.80
CA SER A 58 13.31 -11.00 9.18
C SER A 58 13.62 -10.96 10.69
N ARG A 59 12.92 -11.75 11.52
CA ARG A 59 12.97 -11.69 12.99
C ARG A 59 14.37 -11.59 13.57
N ARG A 60 15.31 -12.43 13.10
CA ARG A 60 16.69 -12.50 13.63
C ARG A 60 17.49 -11.21 13.38
N ASN A 61 17.20 -10.54 12.26
CA ASN A 61 17.87 -9.31 11.82
C ASN A 61 17.01 -8.07 12.00
N PHE A 62 15.89 -8.19 12.71
CA PHE A 62 14.90 -7.13 12.84
C PHE A 62 15.45 -5.92 13.58
N ARG A 63 15.69 -4.84 12.84
CA ARG A 63 16.18 -3.55 13.34
C ARG A 63 15.33 -2.41 12.77
N VAL A 64 14.08 -2.29 13.23
CA VAL A 64 13.21 -1.18 12.80
C VAL A 64 13.46 0.07 13.63
N ARG A 65 14.04 1.08 13.00
CA ARG A 65 14.07 2.45 13.51
C ARG A 65 12.77 3.13 13.07
N GLY A 66 11.92 3.54 14.02
CA GLY A 66 10.63 4.18 13.71
C GLY A 66 9.40 3.31 14.01
N SER A 67 8.29 3.55 13.33
CA SER A 67 7.03 2.83 13.51
C SER A 67 6.99 1.51 12.74
N LEU A 68 6.22 0.52 13.24
CA LEU A 68 5.93 -0.72 12.51
C LEU A 68 5.14 -0.42 11.24
N SER A 69 4.14 0.46 11.34
CA SER A 69 3.34 0.89 10.21
C SER A 69 4.21 1.43 9.07
N GLY A 70 5.13 2.36 9.37
CA GLY A 70 6.02 2.93 8.37
C GLY A 70 6.97 1.91 7.75
N TYR A 71 7.46 0.93 8.54
CA TYR A 71 8.29 -0.16 8.01
C TYR A 71 7.51 -1.05 7.04
N LEU A 72 6.31 -1.51 7.45
CA LEU A 72 5.46 -2.37 6.62
C LEU A 72 5.01 -1.63 5.36
N ALA A 73 4.58 -0.38 5.49
CA ALA A 73 4.19 0.46 4.36
C ALA A 73 5.33 0.66 3.35
N THR A 74 6.56 0.90 3.83
CA THR A 74 7.75 0.97 2.97
C THR A 74 7.98 -0.35 2.23
N SER A 75 7.80 -1.48 2.93
CA SER A 75 7.93 -2.81 2.32
C SER A 75 6.87 -3.06 1.25
N VAL A 76 5.62 -2.65 1.50
CA VAL A 76 4.52 -2.72 0.52
C VAL A 76 4.84 -1.88 -0.71
N VAL A 77 5.22 -0.60 -0.54
CA VAL A 77 5.56 0.28 -1.67
C VAL A 77 6.69 -0.31 -2.52
N ASN A 78 7.75 -0.82 -1.89
CA ASN A 78 8.85 -1.43 -2.63
C ASN A 78 8.39 -2.67 -3.41
N ARG A 79 7.55 -3.52 -2.81
CA ARG A 79 7.02 -4.71 -3.49
C ARG A 79 6.07 -4.34 -4.64
N VAL A 80 5.25 -3.31 -4.47
CA VAL A 80 4.40 -2.75 -5.54
C VAL A 80 5.25 -2.25 -6.71
N ARG A 81 6.32 -1.51 -6.43
CA ARG A 81 7.26 -1.02 -7.47
C ARG A 81 7.92 -2.18 -8.22
N ASP A 82 8.33 -3.23 -7.50
CA ASP A 82 8.89 -4.44 -8.10
C ASP A 82 7.87 -5.19 -8.95
N HIS A 83 6.62 -5.31 -8.49
CA HIS A 83 5.53 -5.91 -9.24
C HIS A 83 5.28 -5.17 -10.57
N LYS A 84 5.11 -3.85 -10.51
CA LYS A 84 4.93 -3.00 -11.70
C LYS A 84 6.10 -3.09 -12.66
N ARG A 85 7.33 -3.15 -12.15
CA ARG A 85 8.53 -3.30 -12.99
C ARG A 85 8.53 -4.62 -13.74
N ARG A 86 8.22 -5.74 -13.07
CA ARG A 86 8.11 -7.06 -13.71
C ARG A 86 7.01 -7.08 -14.77
N GLN A 87 5.84 -6.54 -14.46
CA GLN A 87 4.73 -6.45 -15.40
C GLN A 87 5.12 -5.69 -16.69
N ARG A 88 5.79 -4.54 -16.56
CA ARG A 88 6.30 -3.77 -17.72
C ARG A 88 7.32 -4.56 -18.54
N THR A 89 8.22 -5.30 -17.88
CA THR A 89 9.22 -6.13 -18.57
C THR A 89 8.56 -7.27 -19.32
N HIS A 90 7.56 -7.92 -18.75
CA HIS A 90 6.79 -8.97 -19.44
C HIS A 90 6.01 -8.44 -20.63
N MET A 91 5.46 -7.23 -20.56
CA MET A 91 4.75 -6.61 -21.69
C MET A 91 5.70 -6.11 -22.81
N ALA A 92 6.98 -5.89 -22.51
CA ALA A 92 7.99 -5.43 -23.47
C ALA A 92 8.73 -6.60 -24.18
N ALA A 93 8.61 -7.83 -23.72
CA ALA A 93 9.16 -8.99 -24.39
C ALA A 93 8.23 -9.41 -25.55
N PRO A 94 8.75 -9.76 -26.74
CA PRO A 94 7.93 -10.31 -27.81
C PRO A 94 7.35 -11.64 -27.31
N VAL A 95 6.04 -11.67 -27.17
CA VAL A 95 5.30 -12.73 -26.51
C VAL A 95 4.91 -13.75 -27.58
N GLU A 96 5.38 -14.97 -27.41
CA GLU A 96 4.46 -16.09 -27.59
C GLU A 96 3.54 -16.07 -26.37
N SER A 97 2.36 -15.53 -26.58
CA SER A 97 1.41 -15.21 -25.53
C SER A 97 0.70 -16.47 -25.07
N ILE A 98 0.93 -16.83 -23.81
CA ILE A 98 -0.14 -17.44 -23.04
C ILE A 98 -0.70 -16.32 -22.17
N GLY A 99 -1.73 -15.67 -22.67
CA GLY A 99 -2.50 -14.68 -21.95
C GLY A 99 -3.17 -15.33 -20.75
N HIS A 100 -2.59 -15.16 -19.59
CA HIS A 100 -3.35 -15.14 -18.36
C HIS A 100 -3.74 -13.67 -18.13
N ALA A 101 -4.70 -13.20 -18.92
CA ALA A 101 -5.65 -12.24 -18.40
C ALA A 101 -6.30 -12.97 -17.22
N ARG A 102 -5.80 -12.75 -16.00
CA ARG A 102 -6.55 -13.09 -14.80
C ARG A 102 -7.79 -12.24 -14.86
N GLU A 103 -8.89 -12.91 -15.21
CA GLU A 103 -10.22 -12.37 -15.12
C GLU A 103 -10.37 -11.70 -13.75
N SER A 104 -10.71 -10.43 -13.81
CA SER A 104 -11.28 -9.70 -12.69
C SER A 104 -12.30 -10.60 -12.00
N MET A 105 -12.15 -10.77 -10.70
CA MET A 105 -13.08 -11.27 -9.69
C MET A 105 -14.37 -11.88 -10.26
N GLY A 106 -14.56 -13.18 -10.02
CA GLY A 106 -15.83 -13.86 -10.32
C GLY A 106 -16.99 -13.16 -9.60
N PRO A 107 -18.23 -13.28 -10.14
CA PRO A 107 -19.40 -12.56 -9.65
C PRO A 107 -19.77 -12.84 -8.18
N ASP A 108 -19.23 -13.88 -7.56
CA ASP A 108 -19.54 -14.27 -6.17
C ASP A 108 -18.56 -13.72 -5.12
N GLU A 109 -17.42 -13.15 -5.51
CA GLU A 109 -16.46 -12.44 -4.64
C GLU A 109 -16.50 -10.92 -4.81
N ALA A 110 -17.39 -10.40 -5.61
CA ALA A 110 -17.77 -9.01 -5.56
C ALA A 110 -18.51 -8.76 -4.23
N VAL A 111 -17.78 -8.88 -3.10
CA VAL A 111 -18.13 -8.11 -1.91
C VAL A 111 -18.46 -6.74 -2.45
N ILE A 112 -19.71 -6.34 -2.31
CA ILE A 112 -20.29 -5.06 -2.69
C ILE A 112 -19.38 -3.99 -2.11
N LEU A 113 -18.31 -3.66 -2.85
CA LEU A 113 -17.60 -2.43 -2.62
C LEU A 113 -18.71 -1.39 -2.71
N SER A 114 -19.03 -0.76 -1.60
CA SER A 114 -20.06 0.25 -1.60
C SER A 114 -19.75 1.19 -2.75
N GLU A 115 -20.76 1.75 -3.37
CA GLU A 115 -20.58 2.74 -4.46
C GLU A 115 -19.53 3.78 -4.08
N GLN A 116 -19.49 4.17 -2.81
CA GLN A 116 -18.47 5.05 -2.23
C GLN A 116 -17.04 4.50 -2.34
N ALA A 117 -16.84 3.20 -2.14
CA ALA A 117 -15.52 2.59 -2.28
C ALA A 117 -15.07 2.57 -3.75
N ARG A 118 -16.00 2.34 -4.69
CA ARG A 118 -15.71 2.40 -6.14
C ARG A 118 -15.38 3.82 -6.58
N LEU A 119 -16.12 4.81 -6.11
CA LEU A 119 -15.85 6.22 -6.37
C LEU A 119 -14.48 6.64 -5.84
N LEU A 120 -14.17 6.26 -4.61
CA LEU A 120 -12.85 6.54 -4.01
C LEU A 120 -11.70 5.86 -4.78
N ALA A 121 -11.87 4.60 -5.20
CA ALA A 121 -10.88 3.89 -6.00
C ALA A 121 -10.66 4.59 -7.36
N GLY A 122 -11.73 5.01 -8.03
CA GLY A 122 -11.67 5.80 -9.26
C GLY A 122 -10.97 7.13 -9.08
N ALA A 123 -11.32 7.87 -8.02
CA ALA A 123 -10.68 9.15 -7.70
C ALA A 123 -9.17 8.98 -7.41
N LEU A 124 -8.79 7.94 -6.66
CA LEU A 124 -7.38 7.60 -6.41
C LEU A 124 -6.67 7.21 -7.71
N ALA A 125 -7.31 6.44 -8.59
CA ALA A 125 -6.72 6.06 -9.88
C ALA A 125 -6.44 7.27 -10.77
N GLY A 126 -7.24 8.33 -10.66
CA GLY A 126 -7.05 9.59 -11.36
C GLY A 126 -5.88 10.45 -10.88
N LEU A 127 -5.27 10.15 -9.73
CA LEU A 127 -4.08 10.87 -9.25
C LEU A 127 -2.82 10.43 -10.00
N ALA A 128 -1.86 11.36 -10.14
CA ALA A 128 -0.49 10.99 -10.50
C ALA A 128 0.07 9.99 -9.47
N GLU A 129 0.89 9.04 -9.91
CA GLU A 129 1.40 7.95 -9.07
C GLU A 129 2.07 8.45 -7.78
N ASP A 130 2.91 9.47 -7.90
CA ASP A 130 3.61 10.09 -6.76
C ASP A 130 2.65 10.75 -5.75
N GLN A 131 1.60 11.41 -6.25
CA GLN A 131 0.58 12.04 -5.41
C GLN A 131 -0.24 10.99 -4.66
N ARG A 132 -0.67 9.94 -5.38
CA ARG A 132 -1.40 8.80 -4.82
C ARG A 132 -0.61 8.12 -3.71
N GLU A 133 0.66 7.83 -3.96
CA GLU A 133 1.55 7.20 -2.99
C GLU A 133 1.68 8.07 -1.72
N VAL A 134 1.93 9.37 -1.85
CA VAL A 134 2.04 10.29 -0.71
C VAL A 134 0.76 10.33 0.11
N VAL A 135 -0.40 10.45 -0.54
CA VAL A 135 -1.70 10.50 0.13
C VAL A 135 -1.97 9.22 0.90
N LEU A 136 -1.77 8.08 0.28
CA LEU A 136 -2.00 6.77 0.92
C LEU A 136 -1.03 6.51 2.08
N LEU A 137 0.26 6.80 1.92
CA LEU A 137 1.26 6.65 2.98
C LEU A 137 0.95 7.56 4.18
N ARG A 138 0.49 8.77 3.92
CA ARG A 138 0.14 9.71 4.99
C ARG A 138 -1.13 9.29 5.73
N LEU A 139 -2.20 8.92 5.00
CA LEU A 139 -3.51 8.65 5.57
C LEU A 139 -3.65 7.23 6.12
N LYS A 140 -3.13 6.21 5.42
CA LYS A 140 -3.28 4.80 5.82
C LYS A 140 -2.14 4.29 6.69
N ALA A 141 -0.91 4.69 6.41
CA ALA A 141 0.25 4.26 7.19
C ALA A 141 0.66 5.28 8.29
N GLY A 142 0.09 6.47 8.32
CA GLY A 142 0.42 7.52 9.29
C GLY A 142 1.88 8.00 9.20
N MET A 143 2.54 7.83 8.05
CA MET A 143 3.94 8.20 7.88
C MET A 143 4.14 9.72 7.97
N LYS A 144 5.29 10.13 8.52
CA LYS A 144 5.69 11.55 8.52
C LYS A 144 6.16 11.94 7.12
N PHE A 145 5.92 13.17 6.72
CA PHE A 145 6.34 13.68 5.39
C PHE A 145 7.85 13.53 5.16
N ARG A 146 8.67 13.64 6.19
CA ARG A 146 10.11 13.39 6.10
C ARG A 146 10.44 11.94 5.72
N ASP A 147 9.71 10.97 6.29
CA ASP A 147 9.93 9.56 6.01
C ASP A 147 9.45 9.21 4.59
N ILE A 148 8.36 9.83 4.15
CA ILE A 148 7.85 9.71 2.77
C ILE A 148 8.84 10.34 1.78
N ALA A 149 9.40 11.51 2.10
CA ALA A 149 10.40 12.18 1.28
C ALA A 149 11.65 11.29 1.07
N ASN A 150 12.12 10.64 2.13
CA ASN A 150 13.21 9.68 2.05
C ASN A 150 12.85 8.47 1.17
N LEU A 151 11.62 7.94 1.28
CA LEU A 151 11.15 6.81 0.47
C LEU A 151 11.03 7.17 -1.02
N GLN A 152 10.56 8.38 -1.33
CA GLN A 152 10.43 8.89 -2.69
C GLN A 152 11.72 9.54 -3.23
N GLN A 153 12.79 9.59 -2.43
CA GLN A 153 14.07 10.23 -2.78
C GLN A 153 13.89 11.68 -3.27
N THR A 154 13.06 12.45 -2.56
CA THR A 154 12.72 13.84 -2.91
C THR A 154 12.74 14.76 -1.68
N SER A 155 12.49 16.06 -1.87
CA SER A 155 12.41 17.01 -0.78
C SER A 155 11.08 16.91 -0.01
N VAL A 156 11.10 17.29 1.27
CA VAL A 156 9.88 17.40 2.10
C VAL A 156 8.88 18.38 1.48
N ASN A 157 9.36 19.47 0.89
CA ASN A 157 8.49 20.46 0.24
C ASN A 157 7.79 19.87 -0.98
N THR A 158 8.48 19.04 -1.77
CA THR A 158 7.88 18.31 -2.90
C THR A 158 6.77 17.37 -2.42
N VAL A 159 7.02 16.62 -1.33
CA VAL A 159 6.02 15.71 -0.74
C VAL A 159 4.80 16.48 -0.22
N LEU A 160 5.02 17.62 0.46
CA LEU A 160 3.93 18.49 0.92
C LEU A 160 3.08 19.01 -0.25
N SER A 161 3.71 19.43 -1.34
CA SER A 161 3.02 19.88 -2.55
C SER A 161 2.23 18.73 -3.20
N ARG A 162 2.83 17.54 -3.35
CA ARG A 162 2.17 16.32 -3.86
C ARG A 162 0.95 15.96 -3.00
N TYR A 163 1.08 16.02 -1.69
CA TYR A 163 -0.01 15.74 -0.75
C TYR A 163 -1.16 16.73 -0.91
N ARG A 164 -0.85 18.03 -0.92
CA ARG A 164 -1.86 19.09 -1.06
C ARG A 164 -2.61 18.97 -2.38
N TYR A 165 -1.90 18.88 -3.51
CA TYR A 165 -2.52 18.76 -4.83
C TYR A 165 -3.29 17.43 -4.98
N GLY A 166 -2.77 16.33 -4.40
CA GLY A 166 -3.49 15.06 -4.37
C GLY A 166 -4.82 15.14 -3.62
N LEU A 167 -4.84 15.76 -2.45
CA LEU A 167 -6.09 15.95 -1.68
C LEU A 167 -7.07 16.88 -2.38
N GLU A 168 -6.59 17.99 -2.97
CA GLU A 168 -7.43 18.93 -3.70
C GLU A 168 -8.11 18.25 -4.88
N LYS A 169 -7.35 17.46 -5.66
CA LYS A 169 -7.89 16.70 -6.79
C LYS A 169 -8.87 15.62 -6.35
N LEU A 170 -8.58 14.88 -5.27
CA LEU A 170 -9.52 13.90 -4.70
C LEU A 170 -10.83 14.56 -4.30
N ARG A 171 -10.74 15.67 -3.58
CA ARG A 171 -11.92 16.41 -3.16
C ARG A 171 -12.76 16.87 -4.35
N SER A 172 -12.16 17.53 -5.33
CA SER A 172 -12.84 17.99 -6.54
C SER A 172 -13.52 16.85 -7.31
N THR A 173 -12.88 15.68 -7.39
CA THR A 173 -13.46 14.52 -8.07
C THR A 173 -14.65 13.96 -7.30
N LEU A 174 -14.55 13.83 -5.96
CA LEU A 174 -15.60 13.27 -5.13
C LEU A 174 -16.80 14.23 -4.98
N ASP A 175 -16.56 15.54 -4.84
CA ASP A 175 -17.63 16.55 -4.75
C ASP A 175 -18.42 16.60 -6.08
N GLY A 176 -17.77 16.52 -7.23
CA GLY A 176 -18.40 16.52 -8.55
C GLY A 176 -19.20 15.24 -8.90
N GLU A 177 -18.98 14.14 -8.19
CA GLU A 177 -19.76 12.90 -8.36
C GLU A 177 -20.97 12.85 -7.39
N VAL A 178 -20.92 13.59 -6.28
CA VAL A 178 -22.06 13.67 -5.33
C VAL A 178 -23.17 14.59 -5.85
N GLU A 179 -22.85 15.52 -6.77
CA GLU A 179 -23.81 16.46 -7.37
C GLU A 179 -24.53 15.90 -8.63
N LYS A 180 -24.20 14.68 -9.07
CA LYS A 180 -24.85 13.99 -10.20
C LYS A 180 -25.84 12.94 -9.72
#